data_f097cd36591c86471316ac7ab5c03c67
#
_entry.id   f097cd36591c86471316ac7ab5c03c67
#
_cell.length_a   1.000
_cell.length_b   1.000
_cell.length_c   1.000
_cell.angle_alpha   90.00
_cell.angle_beta   90.00
_cell.angle_gamma   90.00
#
_symmetry.space_group_name_H-M   'P 1'
#
loop_
_entity.id
_entity.type
_entity.pdbx_description
1 polymer ?
#
loop_
_entity_poly.entity_id
_entity_poly.type
_entity_poly.pdbx_seq_one_letter_code
_entity_poly.pdbx_strand_id
1 'polypeptide(L)'
;MKRIAFVAPWYGDNIPGGAEAALRGITDHLFAAGMDIEILTTTVEKFTADWNKDFYKPGSYTSKNGIPIRRFKIRKRNTAAFDAVNAKLIQKSGLTLEEENTFHKEMINSPDLYDYIRENRAQYSCFVFIPYMFGTTYWGVQACPGQAVLIPCFHDESYAHMKTFRTVYSEVAGMLFNAQPEQDLTEHLCDTSRMKTEVMGLGMDTKLTYDADRFRKKYNINDPFILYAGRKDKGKNIDTLVQYFKRYKQNEQDNLKLVLIGGGELEIPAEIKNDVYDLGFVDLQDKYDAYGAATLLCQPSKNESFSFVIMESWLCRRPVLVHEGCAVTKNFVSCCNGGLYFGNYYDFQETVKYILNHPDIADIMAKNGHDYVCDNFAWDIMVQKYKRFFKELEEQHAK
;
A
#
# COMPACT_ATOMS: atom_id res chain seq x y z
N MET A 1 25.49 14.42 1.65
CA MET A 1 24.76 13.22 1.15
C MET A 1 24.69 13.31 -0.36
N LYS A 2 25.09 12.25 -1.08
CA LYS A 2 24.95 12.14 -2.53
C LYS A 2 23.48 11.95 -2.90
N ARG A 3 23.18 11.91 -4.19
CA ARG A 3 21.84 11.63 -4.71
C ARG A 3 21.28 10.32 -4.20
N ILE A 4 19.97 10.24 -4.01
CA ILE A 4 19.22 9.02 -3.69
C ILE A 4 18.35 8.67 -4.89
N ALA A 5 18.46 7.45 -5.40
CA ALA A 5 17.59 6.96 -6.45
C ALA A 5 16.43 6.14 -5.87
N PHE A 6 15.20 6.42 -6.30
CA PHE A 6 14.05 5.55 -6.05
C PHE A 6 13.78 4.71 -7.30
N VAL A 7 13.73 3.41 -7.12
CA VAL A 7 13.62 2.43 -8.21
C VAL A 7 12.29 1.70 -8.13
N ALA A 8 11.49 1.81 -9.19
CA ALA A 8 10.17 1.18 -9.27
C ALA A 8 9.89 0.65 -10.68
N PRO A 9 9.01 -0.36 -10.84
CA PRO A 9 8.68 -0.93 -12.15
C PRO A 9 8.01 0.06 -13.09
N TRP A 10 7.22 0.99 -12.58
CA TRP A 10 6.56 2.11 -13.29
C TRP A 10 6.46 3.33 -12.38
N TYR A 11 6.34 4.47 -12.99
CA TYR A 11 6.10 5.74 -12.30
C TYR A 11 5.28 6.69 -13.17
N GLY A 12 4.35 7.42 -12.53
CA GLY A 12 3.57 8.48 -13.16
C GLY A 12 2.77 9.27 -12.13
N ASP A 13 2.54 10.55 -12.43
CA ASP A 13 1.93 11.49 -11.48
C ASP A 13 0.49 11.11 -11.07
N ASN A 14 -0.22 10.34 -11.90
CA ASN A 14 -1.64 10.01 -11.69
C ASN A 14 -1.92 8.50 -11.66
N ILE A 15 -0.91 7.64 -11.53
CA ILE A 15 -1.15 6.19 -11.48
C ILE A 15 -1.79 5.82 -10.14
N PRO A 16 -2.98 5.18 -10.13
CA PRO A 16 -3.61 4.74 -8.90
C PRO A 16 -2.88 3.51 -8.31
N GLY A 17 -2.89 3.39 -6.99
CA GLY A 17 -2.31 2.26 -6.26
C GLY A 17 -1.62 2.72 -4.99
N GLY A 18 -1.54 1.82 -4.00
CA GLY A 18 -0.94 2.12 -2.69
C GLY A 18 0.57 2.35 -2.78
N ALA A 19 1.30 1.44 -3.44
CA ALA A 19 2.75 1.56 -3.62
C ALA A 19 3.12 2.78 -4.50
N GLU A 20 2.32 3.07 -5.53
CA GLU A 20 2.50 4.23 -6.40
C GLU A 20 2.25 5.53 -5.64
N ALA A 21 1.22 5.59 -4.81
CA ALA A 21 0.94 6.74 -3.95
C ALA A 21 2.04 6.93 -2.89
N ALA A 22 2.52 5.84 -2.29
CA ALA A 22 3.63 5.85 -1.36
C ALA A 22 4.91 6.41 -2.01
N LEU A 23 5.29 5.87 -3.17
CA LEU A 23 6.47 6.34 -3.91
C LEU A 23 6.39 7.84 -4.23
N ARG A 24 5.26 8.29 -4.78
CA ARG A 24 5.06 9.73 -5.08
C ARG A 24 5.15 10.58 -3.82
N GLY A 25 4.42 10.21 -2.78
CA GLY A 25 4.42 10.96 -1.52
C GLY A 25 5.82 11.09 -0.93
N ILE A 26 6.57 9.98 -0.85
CA ILE A 26 7.93 9.96 -0.32
C ILE A 26 8.85 10.86 -1.18
N THR A 27 8.88 10.64 -2.49
CA THR A 27 9.80 11.38 -3.38
C THR A 27 9.46 12.87 -3.44
N ASP A 28 8.19 13.25 -3.51
CA ASP A 28 7.75 14.64 -3.57
C ASP A 28 8.14 15.42 -2.29
N HIS A 29 7.91 14.83 -1.11
CA HIS A 29 8.20 15.52 0.16
C HIS A 29 9.70 15.55 0.47
N LEU A 30 10.46 14.50 0.14
CA LEU A 30 11.90 14.51 0.30
C LEU A 30 12.56 15.51 -0.66
N PHE A 31 12.10 15.58 -1.91
CA PHE A 31 12.59 16.55 -2.89
C PHE A 31 12.25 17.99 -2.46
N ALA A 32 11.02 18.25 -2.03
CA ALA A 32 10.61 19.55 -1.49
C ALA A 32 11.42 19.96 -0.22
N ALA A 33 11.89 18.97 0.55
CA ALA A 33 12.75 19.19 1.71
C ALA A 33 14.25 19.36 1.35
N GLY A 34 14.57 19.51 0.04
CA GLY A 34 15.90 19.82 -0.48
C GLY A 34 16.83 18.61 -0.61
N MET A 35 16.31 17.39 -0.62
CA MET A 35 17.11 16.20 -0.90
C MET A 35 17.29 16.02 -2.40
N ASP A 36 18.49 15.61 -2.84
CA ASP A 36 18.76 15.28 -4.25
C ASP A 36 18.19 13.89 -4.56
N ILE A 37 17.01 13.87 -5.18
CA ILE A 37 16.22 12.66 -5.50
C ILE A 37 16.17 12.46 -7.02
N GLU A 38 16.30 11.22 -7.48
CA GLU A 38 16.01 10.80 -8.85
C GLU A 38 15.14 9.55 -8.84
N ILE A 39 14.23 9.43 -9.81
CA ILE A 39 13.40 8.23 -10.00
C ILE A 39 13.92 7.44 -11.21
N LEU A 40 14.26 6.18 -10.97
CA LEU A 40 14.66 5.23 -11.99
C LEU A 40 13.51 4.24 -12.22
N THR A 41 13.00 4.17 -13.44
CA THR A 41 11.82 3.35 -13.74
C THR A 41 11.85 2.80 -15.15
N THR A 42 10.90 1.95 -15.50
CA THR A 42 10.80 1.41 -16.85
C THR A 42 9.92 2.27 -17.76
N THR A 43 9.83 1.86 -19.01
CA THR A 43 8.92 2.43 -20.02
C THR A 43 7.49 1.90 -19.92
N VAL A 44 7.17 1.02 -18.96
CA VAL A 44 5.80 0.53 -18.70
C VAL A 44 4.98 1.61 -18.01
N GLU A 45 3.69 1.69 -18.37
CA GLU A 45 2.80 2.72 -17.83
C GLU A 45 2.35 2.41 -16.39
N LYS A 46 1.83 1.19 -16.14
CA LYS A 46 1.20 0.81 -14.88
C LYS A 46 1.06 -0.70 -14.74
N PHE A 47 0.62 -1.18 -13.57
CA PHE A 47 0.45 -2.59 -13.27
C PHE A 47 -0.42 -3.34 -14.28
N THR A 48 -1.55 -2.76 -14.68
CA THR A 48 -2.52 -3.40 -15.59
C THR A 48 -2.16 -3.26 -17.09
N ALA A 49 -1.04 -2.62 -17.41
CA ALA A 49 -0.57 -2.46 -18.78
C ALA A 49 0.08 -3.75 -19.30
N ASP A 50 0.25 -3.84 -20.61
CA ASP A 50 1.05 -4.91 -21.22
C ASP A 50 2.55 -4.68 -20.94
N TRP A 51 3.15 -5.54 -20.11
CA TRP A 51 4.57 -5.45 -19.76
C TRP A 51 5.53 -5.88 -20.87
N ASN A 52 5.02 -6.17 -22.06
CA ASN A 52 5.79 -6.36 -23.29
C ASN A 52 5.81 -5.11 -24.18
N LYS A 53 5.18 -4.01 -23.72
CA LYS A 53 5.03 -2.79 -24.49
C LYS A 53 5.74 -1.61 -23.81
N ASP A 54 6.56 -0.90 -24.59
CA ASP A 54 7.11 0.39 -24.18
C ASP A 54 6.03 1.48 -24.40
N PHE A 55 5.45 2.00 -23.33
CA PHE A 55 4.45 3.11 -23.36
C PHE A 55 5.14 4.46 -23.43
N TYR A 56 6.32 4.56 -22.87
CA TYR A 56 7.17 5.74 -22.92
C TYR A 56 8.43 5.45 -23.74
N LYS A 57 9.05 6.47 -24.30
CA LYS A 57 10.40 6.35 -24.87
C LYS A 57 11.41 6.25 -23.73
N PRO A 58 12.49 5.44 -23.87
CA PRO A 58 13.61 5.52 -22.94
C PRO A 58 14.24 6.91 -22.93
N GLY A 59 14.73 7.36 -21.76
CA GLY A 59 15.34 8.68 -21.64
C GLY A 59 15.03 9.40 -20.34
N SER A 60 15.38 10.68 -20.28
CA SER A 60 15.21 11.55 -19.12
C SER A 60 13.92 12.35 -19.23
N TYR A 61 13.22 12.44 -18.11
CA TYR A 61 11.95 13.15 -17.93
C TYR A 61 12.00 13.92 -16.61
N THR A 62 10.92 14.68 -16.35
CA THR A 62 10.75 15.39 -15.09
C THR A 62 9.31 15.20 -14.62
N SER A 63 9.10 14.94 -13.33
CA SER A 63 7.76 14.89 -12.73
C SER A 63 7.14 16.29 -12.69
N LYS A 64 5.84 16.37 -12.40
CA LYS A 64 5.15 17.66 -12.22
C LYS A 64 5.77 18.55 -11.13
N ASN A 65 6.44 17.95 -10.13
CA ASN A 65 7.09 18.62 -9.02
C ASN A 65 8.60 18.87 -9.23
N GLY A 66 9.11 18.60 -10.45
CA GLY A 66 10.50 18.88 -10.81
C GLY A 66 11.50 17.75 -10.53
N ILE A 67 11.06 16.58 -10.06
CA ILE A 67 11.94 15.45 -9.75
C ILE A 67 12.44 14.83 -11.07
N PRO A 68 13.77 14.63 -11.25
CA PRO A 68 14.31 13.91 -12.38
C PRO A 68 13.81 12.47 -12.44
N ILE A 69 13.39 12.03 -13.63
CA ILE A 69 12.94 10.67 -13.89
C ILE A 69 13.76 10.11 -15.05
N ARG A 70 14.28 8.92 -14.90
CA ARG A 70 14.96 8.19 -15.98
C ARG A 70 14.21 6.90 -16.28
N ARG A 71 13.81 6.73 -17.55
CA ARG A 71 13.07 5.57 -18.03
C ARG A 71 13.95 4.68 -18.86
N PHE A 72 13.88 3.38 -18.55
CA PHE A 72 14.66 2.34 -19.19
C PHE A 72 13.77 1.38 -19.98
N LYS A 73 14.27 0.95 -21.15
CA LYS A 73 13.56 0.00 -22.00
C LYS A 73 13.36 -1.34 -21.29
N ILE A 74 12.18 -1.94 -21.47
CA ILE A 74 11.91 -3.28 -20.96
C ILE A 74 12.47 -4.38 -21.86
N ARG A 75 12.85 -5.50 -21.27
CA ARG A 75 13.10 -6.75 -21.96
C ARG A 75 11.76 -7.42 -22.30
N LYS A 76 11.64 -7.93 -23.52
CA LYS A 76 10.48 -8.78 -23.88
C LYS A 76 10.48 -10.05 -23.03
N ARG A 77 9.34 -10.38 -22.47
CA ARG A 77 9.14 -11.52 -21.59
C ARG A 77 8.31 -12.63 -22.24
N ASN A 78 8.50 -13.85 -21.79
CA ASN A 78 7.63 -14.98 -22.12
C ASN A 78 6.42 -14.98 -21.16
N THR A 79 5.32 -14.35 -21.59
CA THR A 79 4.09 -14.22 -20.79
C THR A 79 3.53 -15.60 -20.42
N ALA A 80 3.51 -16.56 -21.32
CA ALA A 80 2.98 -17.90 -21.03
C ALA A 80 3.79 -18.65 -19.95
N ALA A 81 5.12 -18.54 -19.99
CA ALA A 81 5.98 -19.12 -18.96
C ALA A 81 5.78 -18.44 -17.60
N PHE A 82 5.63 -17.11 -17.57
CA PHE A 82 5.29 -16.38 -16.35
C PHE A 82 3.93 -16.81 -15.80
N ASP A 83 2.89 -16.81 -16.62
CA ASP A 83 1.53 -17.11 -16.20
C ASP A 83 1.40 -18.52 -15.63
N ALA A 84 2.11 -19.49 -16.20
CA ALA A 84 2.14 -20.87 -15.69
C ALA A 84 2.70 -20.96 -14.26
N VAL A 85 3.79 -20.23 -13.97
CA VAL A 85 4.39 -20.20 -12.64
C VAL A 85 3.53 -19.35 -11.68
N ASN A 86 3.04 -18.21 -12.14
CA ASN A 86 2.20 -17.32 -11.36
C ASN A 86 0.89 -17.98 -10.91
N ALA A 87 0.29 -18.83 -11.78
CA ALA A 87 -0.90 -19.58 -11.42
C ALA A 87 -0.67 -20.52 -10.22
N LYS A 88 0.52 -21.13 -10.12
CA LYS A 88 0.90 -21.97 -8.96
C LYS A 88 0.97 -21.14 -7.68
N LEU A 89 1.56 -19.94 -7.72
CA LEU A 89 1.64 -19.03 -6.57
C LEU A 89 0.25 -18.58 -6.12
N ILE A 90 -0.64 -18.23 -7.04
CA ILE A 90 -2.05 -17.89 -6.74
C ILE A 90 -2.77 -19.07 -6.07
N GLN A 91 -2.50 -20.30 -6.49
CA GLN A 91 -3.05 -21.52 -5.89
C GLN A 91 -2.33 -21.93 -4.60
N LYS A 92 -1.38 -21.14 -4.13
CA LYS A 92 -0.54 -21.41 -2.95
C LYS A 92 0.26 -22.72 -3.05
N SER A 93 0.60 -23.14 -4.27
CA SER A 93 1.48 -24.27 -4.53
C SER A 93 2.94 -23.81 -4.42
N GLY A 94 3.80 -24.65 -3.84
CA GLY A 94 5.23 -24.39 -3.79
C GLY A 94 5.85 -24.41 -5.20
N LEU A 95 6.92 -23.63 -5.37
CA LEU A 95 7.72 -23.60 -6.60
C LEU A 95 9.03 -24.36 -6.42
N THR A 96 9.52 -24.95 -7.51
CA THR A 96 10.93 -25.36 -7.61
C THR A 96 11.81 -24.14 -7.81
N LEU A 97 13.11 -24.29 -7.55
CA LEU A 97 14.08 -23.20 -7.81
C LEU A 97 14.10 -22.75 -9.27
N GLU A 98 13.91 -23.66 -10.21
CA GLU A 98 13.83 -23.35 -11.64
C GLU A 98 12.59 -22.52 -11.97
N GLU A 99 11.46 -22.80 -11.33
CA GLU A 99 10.22 -22.02 -11.47
C GLU A 99 10.35 -20.64 -10.83
N GLU A 100 10.98 -20.53 -9.66
CA GLU A 100 11.27 -19.23 -9.05
C GLU A 100 12.16 -18.38 -9.97
N ASN A 101 13.21 -18.97 -10.56
CA ASN A 101 14.06 -18.29 -11.54
C ASN A 101 13.28 -17.88 -12.80
N THR A 102 12.35 -18.72 -13.26
CA THR A 102 11.47 -18.38 -14.38
C THR A 102 10.57 -17.20 -14.02
N PHE A 103 10.00 -17.17 -12.82
CA PHE A 103 9.21 -16.04 -12.32
C PHE A 103 10.02 -14.75 -12.39
N HIS A 104 11.21 -14.70 -11.80
CA HIS A 104 12.05 -13.49 -11.81
C HIS A 104 12.51 -13.08 -13.20
N LYS A 105 12.85 -14.06 -14.05
CA LYS A 105 13.27 -13.81 -15.42
C LYS A 105 12.13 -13.22 -16.24
N GLU A 106 10.92 -13.76 -16.12
CA GLU A 106 9.78 -13.39 -16.97
C GLU A 106 8.84 -12.36 -16.30
N MET A 107 9.15 -11.89 -15.09
CA MET A 107 8.58 -10.68 -14.50
C MET A 107 9.03 -9.45 -15.29
N ILE A 108 8.41 -8.28 -15.05
CA ILE A 108 8.88 -7.02 -15.64
C ILE A 108 10.38 -6.82 -15.37
N ASN A 109 11.15 -6.60 -16.43
CA ASN A 109 12.60 -6.69 -16.39
C ASN A 109 13.24 -5.67 -17.35
N SER A 110 14.30 -5.01 -16.91
CA SER A 110 15.03 -4.00 -17.67
C SER A 110 16.55 -4.11 -17.44
N PRO A 111 17.28 -4.90 -18.26
CA PRO A 111 18.74 -4.98 -18.16
C PRO A 111 19.44 -3.64 -18.19
N ASP A 112 18.99 -2.72 -19.06
CA ASP A 112 19.56 -1.36 -19.17
C ASP A 112 19.49 -0.59 -17.84
N LEU A 113 18.45 -0.81 -17.03
CA LEU A 113 18.33 -0.22 -15.68
C LEU A 113 19.43 -0.75 -14.76
N TYR A 114 19.67 -2.06 -14.78
CA TYR A 114 20.68 -2.66 -13.89
C TYR A 114 22.10 -2.31 -14.29
N ASP A 115 22.38 -2.22 -15.59
CA ASP A 115 23.66 -1.75 -16.11
C ASP A 115 23.89 -0.29 -15.72
N TYR A 116 22.88 0.57 -15.86
CA TYR A 116 22.96 1.95 -15.40
C TYR A 116 23.27 2.03 -13.90
N ILE A 117 22.61 1.24 -13.06
CA ILE A 117 22.87 1.20 -11.62
C ILE A 117 24.35 0.83 -11.36
N ARG A 118 24.86 -0.25 -11.97
CA ARG A 118 26.25 -0.70 -11.80
C ARG A 118 27.27 0.37 -12.18
N GLU A 119 27.06 1.01 -13.33
CA GLU A 119 27.98 2.01 -13.89
C GLU A 119 27.97 3.33 -13.11
N ASN A 120 26.83 3.70 -12.54
CA ASN A 120 26.64 5.02 -11.92
C ASN A 120 26.56 4.99 -10.38
N ARG A 121 26.66 3.83 -9.73
CA ARG A 121 26.47 3.68 -8.27
C ARG A 121 27.33 4.64 -7.43
N ALA A 122 28.50 5.05 -7.91
CA ALA A 122 29.38 5.98 -7.21
C ALA A 122 28.80 7.39 -7.06
N GLN A 123 27.80 7.75 -7.87
CA GLN A 123 27.11 9.05 -7.84
C GLN A 123 25.97 9.09 -6.80
N TYR A 124 25.55 7.92 -6.28
CA TYR A 124 24.41 7.78 -5.37
C TYR A 124 24.86 7.38 -3.96
N SER A 125 24.13 7.85 -2.95
CA SER A 125 24.26 7.36 -1.57
C SER A 125 23.63 5.97 -1.45
N CYS A 126 22.42 5.81 -2.00
CA CYS A 126 21.71 4.53 -2.03
C CYS A 126 20.66 4.49 -3.15
N PHE A 127 20.16 3.28 -3.40
CA PHE A 127 19.05 2.98 -4.31
C PHE A 127 17.90 2.38 -3.49
N VAL A 128 16.76 3.04 -3.46
CA VAL A 128 15.57 2.63 -2.71
C VAL A 128 14.60 1.93 -3.65
N PHE A 129 14.40 0.64 -3.46
CA PHE A 129 13.55 -0.21 -4.30
C PHE A 129 12.15 -0.40 -3.69
N ILE A 130 11.10 -0.25 -4.50
CA ILE A 130 9.70 -0.43 -4.10
C ILE A 130 8.86 -0.98 -5.26
N PRO A 131 7.96 -1.97 -5.05
CA PRO A 131 7.91 -2.95 -3.96
C PRO A 131 8.77 -4.19 -4.26
N TYR A 132 8.74 -5.19 -3.38
CA TYR A 132 9.65 -6.35 -3.39
C TYR A 132 9.52 -7.28 -4.61
N MET A 133 8.28 -7.55 -5.07
CA MET A 133 7.96 -8.70 -5.93
C MET A 133 8.39 -8.56 -7.40
N PHE A 134 8.78 -7.37 -7.85
CA PHE A 134 9.05 -7.12 -9.27
C PHE A 134 10.51 -7.37 -9.66
N GLY A 135 10.69 -7.75 -10.93
CA GLY A 135 12.03 -7.98 -11.48
C GLY A 135 12.94 -6.76 -11.39
N THR A 136 12.39 -5.55 -11.49
CA THR A 136 13.15 -4.30 -11.28
C THR A 136 13.79 -4.24 -9.89
N THR A 137 13.13 -4.77 -8.88
CA THR A 137 13.67 -4.86 -7.51
C THR A 137 14.61 -6.03 -7.37
N TYR A 138 14.18 -7.24 -7.75
CA TYR A 138 15.00 -8.45 -7.61
C TYR A 138 16.37 -8.36 -8.30
N TRP A 139 16.40 -7.91 -9.56
CA TRP A 139 17.64 -7.75 -10.30
C TRP A 139 18.38 -6.46 -9.97
N GLY A 140 17.65 -5.39 -9.64
CA GLY A 140 18.22 -4.11 -9.26
C GLY A 140 19.02 -4.16 -7.98
N VAL A 141 18.51 -4.82 -6.95
CA VAL A 141 19.21 -5.05 -5.67
C VAL A 141 20.57 -5.73 -5.91
N GLN A 142 20.61 -6.74 -6.79
CA GLN A 142 21.84 -7.48 -7.11
C GLN A 142 22.86 -6.62 -7.91
N ALA A 143 22.44 -5.51 -8.50
CA ALA A 143 23.33 -4.56 -9.16
C ALA A 143 24.06 -3.64 -8.15
N CYS A 144 23.54 -3.48 -6.92
CA CYS A 144 24.12 -2.60 -5.90
C CYS A 144 23.85 -3.09 -4.46
N PRO A 145 24.18 -4.35 -4.08
CA PRO A 145 23.73 -4.94 -2.81
C PRO A 145 24.09 -4.08 -1.60
N GLY A 146 25.30 -3.57 -1.49
CA GLY A 146 25.76 -2.72 -0.39
C GLY A 146 25.19 -1.29 -0.39
N GLN A 147 24.41 -0.88 -1.41
CA GLN A 147 23.74 0.41 -1.49
C GLN A 147 22.22 0.27 -1.70
N ALA A 148 21.70 -0.96 -1.72
CA ALA A 148 20.28 -1.22 -1.90
C ALA A 148 19.53 -1.05 -0.58
N VAL A 149 18.45 -0.27 -0.61
CA VAL A 149 17.46 -0.15 0.46
C VAL A 149 16.11 -0.63 -0.07
N LEU A 150 15.38 -1.41 0.70
CA LEU A 150 14.05 -1.88 0.32
C LEU A 150 12.95 -1.16 1.10
N ILE A 151 11.89 -0.78 0.39
CA ILE A 151 10.55 -0.58 0.95
C ILE A 151 9.73 -1.77 0.42
N PRO A 152 9.71 -2.89 1.13
CA PRO A 152 9.30 -4.15 0.52
C PRO A 152 7.79 -4.22 0.23
N CYS A 153 6.96 -3.67 1.09
CA CYS A 153 5.51 -3.85 1.06
C CYS A 153 5.12 -5.33 1.16
N PHE A 154 5.78 -6.09 2.03
CA PHE A 154 5.52 -7.51 2.22
C PHE A 154 4.14 -7.78 2.81
N HIS A 155 3.54 -8.86 2.31
CA HIS A 155 2.38 -9.51 2.92
C HIS A 155 2.70 -10.99 3.12
N ASP A 156 1.99 -11.65 4.03
CA ASP A 156 2.08 -13.11 4.16
C ASP A 156 1.34 -13.80 3.02
N GLU A 157 2.00 -13.84 1.87
CA GLU A 157 1.50 -14.40 0.62
C GLU A 157 2.55 -15.29 -0.05
N SER A 158 2.11 -16.16 -0.97
CA SER A 158 2.98 -17.16 -1.59
C SER A 158 4.25 -16.59 -2.23
N TYR A 159 4.18 -15.36 -2.76
CA TYR A 159 5.32 -14.67 -3.38
C TYR A 159 6.43 -14.38 -2.37
N ALA A 160 6.08 -13.92 -1.16
CA ALA A 160 7.05 -13.57 -0.13
C ALA A 160 7.87 -14.78 0.37
N HIS A 161 7.31 -15.98 0.20
CA HIS A 161 7.94 -17.24 0.64
C HIS A 161 8.92 -17.85 -0.36
N MET A 162 9.15 -17.25 -1.53
CA MET A 162 10.15 -17.73 -2.48
C MET A 162 11.56 -17.69 -1.88
N LYS A 163 12.32 -18.79 -2.04
CA LYS A 163 13.68 -18.93 -1.49
C LYS A 163 14.64 -17.91 -2.09
N THR A 164 14.47 -17.62 -3.37
CA THR A 164 15.30 -16.66 -4.12
C THR A 164 15.17 -15.24 -3.55
N PHE A 165 13.98 -14.80 -3.13
CA PHE A 165 13.82 -13.51 -2.44
C PHE A 165 14.55 -13.50 -1.10
N ARG A 166 14.44 -14.56 -0.30
CA ARG A 166 15.13 -14.66 0.99
C ARG A 166 16.63 -14.47 0.83
N THR A 167 17.22 -15.14 -0.16
CA THR A 167 18.67 -15.06 -0.42
C THR A 167 19.07 -13.65 -0.86
N VAL A 168 18.38 -13.08 -1.84
CA VAL A 168 18.76 -11.79 -2.43
C VAL A 168 18.51 -10.64 -1.46
N TYR A 169 17.42 -10.68 -0.72
CA TYR A 169 17.06 -9.57 0.17
C TYR A 169 17.77 -9.59 1.52
N SER A 170 18.41 -10.69 1.90
CA SER A 170 19.32 -10.71 3.04
C SER A 170 20.64 -9.95 2.80
N GLU A 171 20.94 -9.56 1.56
CA GLU A 171 22.17 -8.85 1.17
C GLU A 171 21.99 -7.34 0.99
N VAL A 172 20.81 -6.78 1.30
CA VAL A 172 20.57 -5.33 1.17
C VAL A 172 21.17 -4.55 2.34
N ALA A 173 21.51 -3.28 2.10
CA ALA A 173 22.04 -2.39 3.12
C ALA A 173 20.99 -1.96 4.16
N GLY A 174 19.71 -1.93 3.77
CA GLY A 174 18.64 -1.61 4.71
C GLY A 174 17.25 -1.93 4.20
N MET A 175 16.30 -1.98 5.15
CA MET A 175 14.86 -2.11 4.87
C MET A 175 14.04 -1.12 5.69
N LEU A 176 13.03 -0.55 5.05
CA LEU A 176 12.07 0.39 5.61
C LEU A 176 10.68 -0.24 5.57
N PHE A 177 10.14 -0.57 6.70
CA PHE A 177 8.85 -1.24 6.82
C PHE A 177 7.71 -0.25 7.03
N ASN A 178 6.55 -0.58 6.48
CA ASN A 178 5.36 0.26 6.62
C ASN A 178 4.64 0.03 7.96
N ALA A 179 4.87 -1.13 8.60
CA ALA A 179 4.26 -1.48 9.87
C ALA A 179 5.10 -2.53 10.61
N GLN A 180 4.96 -2.63 11.93
CA GLN A 180 5.66 -3.63 12.73
C GLN A 180 5.40 -5.07 12.27
N PRO A 181 4.18 -5.52 11.96
CA PRO A 181 3.96 -6.89 11.47
C PRO A 181 4.63 -7.19 10.13
N GLU A 182 4.93 -6.18 9.30
CA GLU A 182 5.72 -6.36 8.09
C GLU A 182 7.19 -6.65 8.43
N GLN A 183 7.76 -5.94 9.42
CA GLN A 183 9.09 -6.24 9.94
C GLN A 183 9.13 -7.65 10.54
N ASP A 184 8.19 -7.98 11.41
CA ASP A 184 8.12 -9.30 12.07
C ASP A 184 8.06 -10.43 11.04
N LEU A 185 7.24 -10.28 9.99
CA LEU A 185 7.19 -11.23 8.87
C LEU A 185 8.54 -11.33 8.16
N THR A 186 9.17 -10.20 7.90
CA THR A 186 10.45 -10.16 7.16
C THR A 186 11.56 -10.85 7.94
N GLU A 187 11.64 -10.65 9.26
CA GLU A 187 12.62 -11.31 10.15
C GLU A 187 12.44 -12.82 10.20
N HIS A 188 11.22 -13.32 9.95
CA HIS A 188 10.98 -14.76 9.75
C HIS A 188 11.38 -15.27 8.36
N LEU A 189 11.38 -14.41 7.36
CA LEU A 189 11.66 -14.78 5.97
C LEU A 189 13.13 -14.62 5.59
N CYS A 190 13.79 -13.55 6.06
CA CYS A 190 15.13 -13.14 5.67
C CYS A 190 16.03 -12.95 6.88
N ASP A 191 17.33 -13.15 6.71
CA ASP A 191 18.32 -12.72 7.71
C ASP A 191 18.49 -11.19 7.62
N THR A 192 18.00 -10.48 8.64
CA THR A 192 18.06 -9.02 8.72
C THR A 192 19.21 -8.52 9.61
N SER A 193 20.04 -9.42 10.16
CA SER A 193 21.06 -9.11 11.19
C SER A 193 22.16 -8.15 10.70
N ARG A 194 22.40 -8.08 9.39
CA ARG A 194 23.48 -7.29 8.78
C ARG A 194 23.01 -5.97 8.15
N MET A 195 21.70 -5.72 8.13
CA MET A 195 21.13 -4.54 7.49
C MET A 195 20.56 -3.57 8.52
N LYS A 196 20.45 -2.31 8.11
CA LYS A 196 19.70 -1.32 8.89
C LYS A 196 18.20 -1.48 8.66
N THR A 197 17.44 -1.74 9.71
CA THR A 197 15.98 -1.86 9.64
C THR A 197 15.29 -0.75 10.42
N GLU A 198 14.16 -0.25 9.90
CA GLU A 198 13.32 0.72 10.63
C GLU A 198 11.85 0.55 10.23
N VAL A 199 10.92 0.56 11.20
CA VAL A 199 9.49 0.70 10.95
C VAL A 199 9.20 2.16 10.68
N MET A 200 9.11 2.51 9.42
CA MET A 200 8.97 3.89 8.96
C MET A 200 7.50 4.33 8.92
N GLY A 201 6.62 3.50 8.38
CA GLY A 201 5.28 3.91 7.97
C GLY A 201 5.27 4.67 6.65
N LEU A 202 4.11 5.21 6.30
CA LEU A 202 3.92 6.05 5.12
C LEU A 202 3.36 7.42 5.53
N GLY A 203 3.83 8.47 4.87
CA GLY A 203 3.40 9.82 5.18
C GLY A 203 1.95 10.11 4.77
N MET A 204 1.28 10.91 5.58
CA MET A 204 -0.10 11.34 5.40
C MET A 204 -0.19 12.86 5.33
N ASP A 205 -1.09 13.36 4.48
CA ASP A 205 -1.52 14.75 4.57
C ASP A 205 -2.54 14.87 5.70
N THR A 206 -2.11 15.44 6.82
CA THR A 206 -2.94 15.57 8.02
C THR A 206 -3.88 16.77 8.00
N LYS A 207 -3.81 17.61 6.96
CA LYS A 207 -4.63 18.82 6.81
C LYS A 207 -5.82 18.58 5.88
N LEU A 208 -6.47 17.43 6.02
CA LEU A 208 -7.66 17.11 5.23
C LEU A 208 -8.84 18.00 5.64
N THR A 209 -9.62 18.42 4.64
CA THR A 209 -10.92 19.06 4.85
C THR A 209 -12.03 18.12 4.41
N TYR A 210 -13.07 17.99 5.19
CA TYR A 210 -14.24 17.18 4.87
C TYR A 210 -15.53 17.81 5.37
N ASP A 211 -16.64 17.48 4.70
CA ASP A 211 -17.97 18.01 5.03
C ASP A 211 -19.01 16.90 4.82
N ALA A 212 -19.52 16.40 5.95
CA ALA A 212 -20.51 15.32 5.98
C ALA A 212 -21.82 15.73 5.32
N ASP A 213 -22.27 16.98 5.49
CA ASP A 213 -23.54 17.46 4.97
C ASP A 213 -23.47 17.62 3.43
N ARG A 214 -22.32 18.04 2.91
CA ARG A 214 -22.06 18.10 1.46
C ARG A 214 -22.21 16.72 0.82
N PHE A 215 -21.62 15.68 1.43
CA PHE A 215 -21.74 14.31 0.95
C PHE A 215 -23.20 13.83 0.98
N ARG A 216 -23.86 13.99 2.14
CA ARG A 216 -25.26 13.57 2.33
C ARG A 216 -26.20 14.21 1.32
N LYS A 217 -26.03 15.51 1.09
CA LYS A 217 -26.84 16.27 0.12
C LYS A 217 -26.54 15.83 -1.33
N LYS A 218 -25.27 15.64 -1.69
CA LYS A 218 -24.86 15.29 -3.05
C LYS A 218 -25.37 13.92 -3.47
N TYR A 219 -25.27 12.94 -2.59
CA TYR A 219 -25.61 11.54 -2.88
C TYR A 219 -26.98 11.11 -2.35
N ASN A 220 -27.69 12.01 -1.68
CA ASN A 220 -29.00 11.76 -1.05
C ASN A 220 -28.96 10.56 -0.05
N ILE A 221 -27.89 10.46 0.75
CA ILE A 221 -27.67 9.40 1.75
C ILE A 221 -27.75 10.03 3.14
N ASN A 222 -28.91 9.92 3.80
CA ASN A 222 -29.14 10.53 5.13
C ASN A 222 -29.05 9.54 6.28
N ASP A 223 -29.25 8.26 6.01
CA ASP A 223 -29.15 7.19 6.97
C ASP A 223 -27.71 6.97 7.46
N PRO A 224 -27.49 6.40 8.64
CA PRO A 224 -26.18 5.94 9.07
C PRO A 224 -25.65 4.88 8.10
N PHE A 225 -24.34 4.89 7.86
CA PHE A 225 -23.75 3.92 6.94
C PHE A 225 -22.35 3.47 7.32
N ILE A 226 -22.05 2.22 6.94
CA ILE A 226 -20.69 1.69 6.88
C ILE A 226 -20.09 2.12 5.53
N LEU A 227 -18.90 2.71 5.57
CA LEU A 227 -18.14 3.04 4.34
C LEU A 227 -17.14 1.94 4.05
N TYR A 228 -17.06 1.54 2.79
CA TYR A 228 -15.92 0.83 2.21
C TYR A 228 -15.24 1.73 1.17
N ALA A 229 -13.92 1.84 1.23
CA ALA A 229 -13.13 2.61 0.29
C ALA A 229 -11.97 1.77 -0.27
N GLY A 230 -12.00 1.47 -1.58
CA GLY A 230 -10.95 0.66 -2.20
C GLY A 230 -11.38 -0.04 -3.47
N ARG A 231 -10.47 -0.81 -4.05
CA ARG A 231 -10.81 -1.66 -5.21
C ARG A 231 -11.79 -2.76 -4.78
N LYS A 232 -12.79 -3.00 -5.60
CA LYS A 232 -13.78 -4.05 -5.38
C LYS A 232 -13.31 -5.35 -6.06
N ASP A 233 -12.33 -6.01 -5.45
CA ASP A 233 -11.79 -7.28 -5.93
C ASP A 233 -11.61 -8.29 -4.78
N LYS A 234 -11.40 -9.56 -5.16
CA LYS A 234 -11.23 -10.66 -4.19
C LYS A 234 -10.04 -10.46 -3.26
N GLY A 235 -8.98 -9.79 -3.71
CA GLY A 235 -7.80 -9.49 -2.90
C GLY A 235 -8.12 -8.55 -1.73
N LYS A 236 -9.16 -7.72 -1.88
CA LYS A 236 -9.66 -6.82 -0.82
C LYS A 236 -10.77 -7.43 0.04
N ASN A 237 -11.17 -8.69 -0.21
CA ASN A 237 -12.14 -9.43 0.59
C ASN A 237 -13.52 -8.73 0.71
N ILE A 238 -13.89 -7.91 -0.29
CA ILE A 238 -15.14 -7.13 -0.29
C ILE A 238 -16.38 -8.05 -0.31
N ASP A 239 -16.27 -9.21 -0.96
CA ASP A 239 -17.34 -10.21 -1.00
C ASP A 239 -17.78 -10.62 0.43
N THR A 240 -16.83 -10.78 1.35
CA THR A 240 -17.11 -11.09 2.76
C THR A 240 -17.90 -9.96 3.42
N LEU A 241 -17.52 -8.69 3.19
CA LEU A 241 -18.26 -7.55 3.75
C LEU A 241 -19.71 -7.54 3.25
N VAL A 242 -19.91 -7.71 1.94
CA VAL A 242 -21.27 -7.73 1.35
C VAL A 242 -22.11 -8.89 1.90
N GLN A 243 -21.53 -10.09 2.03
CA GLN A 243 -22.26 -11.23 2.61
C GLN A 243 -22.57 -11.02 4.11
N TYR A 244 -21.65 -10.43 4.86
CA TYR A 244 -21.88 -10.13 6.27
C TYR A 244 -22.94 -9.02 6.44
N PHE A 245 -22.89 -7.99 5.59
CA PHE A 245 -23.90 -6.93 5.60
C PHE A 245 -25.29 -7.47 5.20
N LYS A 246 -25.38 -8.36 4.18
CA LYS A 246 -26.62 -9.05 3.82
C LYS A 246 -27.22 -9.77 5.03
N ARG A 247 -26.40 -10.58 5.71
CA ARG A 247 -26.84 -11.33 6.88
C ARG A 247 -27.21 -10.40 8.05
N TYR A 248 -26.49 -9.30 8.23
CA TYR A 248 -26.81 -8.27 9.20
C TYR A 248 -28.21 -7.70 8.96
N LYS A 249 -28.54 -7.31 7.74
CA LYS A 249 -29.87 -6.78 7.38
C LYS A 249 -31.00 -7.81 7.50
N GLN A 250 -30.71 -9.10 7.47
CA GLN A 250 -31.69 -10.13 7.75
C GLN A 250 -32.01 -10.27 9.26
N ASN A 251 -31.01 -9.98 10.10
CA ASN A 251 -31.13 -10.13 11.56
C ASN A 251 -31.56 -8.85 12.28
N GLU A 252 -31.14 -7.69 11.76
CA GLU A 252 -31.36 -6.38 12.39
C GLU A 252 -32.31 -5.53 11.54
N GLN A 253 -33.35 -4.96 12.19
CA GLN A 253 -34.34 -4.12 11.53
C GLN A 253 -34.03 -2.63 11.73
N ASP A 254 -32.84 -2.22 11.31
CA ASP A 254 -32.40 -0.84 11.34
C ASP A 254 -32.29 -0.24 9.92
N ASN A 255 -31.98 1.05 9.84
CA ASN A 255 -31.80 1.78 8.58
C ASN A 255 -30.32 1.91 8.16
N LEU A 256 -29.40 1.11 8.76
CA LEU A 256 -27.99 1.11 8.39
C LEU A 256 -27.80 0.80 6.90
N LYS A 257 -26.95 1.57 6.23
CA LYS A 257 -26.60 1.41 4.84
C LYS A 257 -25.15 0.98 4.67
N LEU A 258 -24.82 0.49 3.49
CA LEU A 258 -23.45 0.21 3.07
C LEU A 258 -23.12 1.10 1.86
N VAL A 259 -22.10 1.94 1.98
CA VAL A 259 -21.61 2.80 0.89
C VAL A 259 -20.26 2.29 0.41
N LEU A 260 -20.16 2.06 -0.90
CA LEU A 260 -18.96 1.54 -1.56
C LEU A 260 -18.38 2.60 -2.48
N ILE A 261 -17.11 2.97 -2.27
CA ILE A 261 -16.37 3.86 -3.18
C ILE A 261 -15.10 3.18 -3.69
N GLY A 262 -14.79 3.40 -4.95
CA GLY A 262 -13.63 2.82 -5.65
C GLY A 262 -14.00 1.97 -6.85
N GLY A 263 -13.00 1.56 -7.62
CA GLY A 263 -13.20 0.82 -8.87
C GLY A 263 -13.37 -0.68 -8.67
N GLY A 264 -13.84 -1.33 -9.74
CA GLY A 264 -14.15 -2.75 -9.82
C GLY A 264 -15.65 -3.00 -9.90
N GLU A 265 -16.02 -4.18 -10.37
CA GLU A 265 -17.41 -4.64 -10.44
C GLU A 265 -17.68 -5.57 -9.27
N LEU A 266 -18.86 -5.45 -8.69
CA LEU A 266 -19.30 -6.26 -7.56
C LEU A 266 -20.79 -6.57 -7.73
N GLU A 267 -21.14 -7.84 -7.59
CA GLU A 267 -22.54 -8.26 -7.60
C GLU A 267 -23.17 -8.01 -6.22
N ILE A 268 -24.16 -7.14 -6.18
CA ILE A 268 -24.93 -6.86 -4.97
C ILE A 268 -26.15 -7.76 -4.91
N PRO A 269 -26.30 -8.59 -3.85
CA PRO A 269 -27.47 -9.44 -3.68
C PRO A 269 -28.78 -8.63 -3.71
N ALA A 270 -29.80 -9.17 -4.40
CA ALA A 270 -31.07 -8.47 -4.61
C ALA A 270 -31.76 -8.05 -3.31
N GLU A 271 -31.58 -8.86 -2.25
CA GLU A 271 -32.22 -8.66 -0.95
C GLU A 271 -31.73 -7.39 -0.22
N ILE A 272 -30.52 -6.91 -0.53
CA ILE A 272 -29.94 -5.71 0.09
C ILE A 272 -29.71 -4.57 -0.90
N LYS A 273 -30.22 -4.68 -2.12
CA LYS A 273 -29.96 -3.71 -3.19
C LYS A 273 -30.38 -2.27 -2.78
N ASN A 274 -31.42 -2.13 -1.96
CA ASN A 274 -31.91 -0.85 -1.48
C ASN A 274 -31.13 -0.32 -0.27
N ASP A 275 -30.21 -1.11 0.28
CA ASP A 275 -29.38 -0.74 1.43
C ASP A 275 -27.93 -0.55 1.07
N VAL A 276 -27.56 -0.72 -0.21
CA VAL A 276 -26.18 -0.58 -0.71
C VAL A 276 -26.12 0.49 -1.78
N TYR A 277 -25.22 1.44 -1.60
CA TYR A 277 -24.89 2.49 -2.56
C TYR A 277 -23.49 2.23 -3.13
N ASP A 278 -23.41 1.76 -4.36
CA ASP A 278 -22.14 1.66 -5.09
C ASP A 278 -21.91 2.91 -5.93
N LEU A 279 -21.05 3.79 -5.45
CA LEU A 279 -20.77 5.09 -6.07
C LEU A 279 -19.62 5.04 -7.09
N GLY A 280 -18.94 3.90 -7.23
CA GLY A 280 -17.78 3.80 -8.10
C GLY A 280 -16.62 4.71 -7.68
N PHE A 281 -15.84 5.20 -8.64
CA PHE A 281 -14.84 6.23 -8.39
C PHE A 281 -15.51 7.57 -8.10
N VAL A 282 -15.09 8.19 -7.01
CA VAL A 282 -15.50 9.54 -6.63
C VAL A 282 -14.29 10.47 -6.62
N ASP A 283 -14.51 11.79 -6.70
CA ASP A 283 -13.46 12.78 -6.56
C ASP A 283 -12.82 12.72 -5.17
N LEU A 284 -11.57 13.19 -5.03
CA LEU A 284 -10.83 13.14 -3.78
C LEU A 284 -11.56 13.86 -2.64
N GLN A 285 -12.20 15.01 -2.93
CA GLN A 285 -12.97 15.72 -1.91
C GLN A 285 -14.21 14.94 -1.50
N ASP A 286 -14.94 14.33 -2.45
CA ASP A 286 -16.09 13.47 -2.14
C ASP A 286 -15.68 12.24 -1.30
N LYS A 287 -14.49 11.71 -1.53
CA LYS A 287 -13.93 10.61 -0.72
C LYS A 287 -13.75 11.06 0.74
N TYR A 288 -13.17 12.23 0.98
CA TYR A 288 -13.00 12.73 2.35
C TYR A 288 -14.34 13.08 2.99
N ASP A 289 -15.27 13.65 2.22
CA ASP A 289 -16.63 13.94 2.69
C ASP A 289 -17.39 12.64 3.04
N ALA A 290 -17.19 11.57 2.26
CA ALA A 290 -17.75 10.25 2.56
C ALA A 290 -17.23 9.70 3.89
N TYR A 291 -15.91 9.79 4.13
CA TYR A 291 -15.38 9.43 5.45
C TYR A 291 -16.03 10.25 6.54
N GLY A 292 -16.09 11.58 6.40
CA GLY A 292 -16.70 12.47 7.40
C GLY A 292 -18.18 12.18 7.66
N ALA A 293 -18.93 11.67 6.67
CA ALA A 293 -20.35 11.33 6.79
C ALA A 293 -20.60 9.91 7.31
N ALA A 294 -19.62 9.00 7.21
CA ALA A 294 -19.76 7.61 7.62
C ALA A 294 -19.93 7.45 9.14
N THR A 295 -20.58 6.38 9.56
CA THR A 295 -20.58 5.95 10.96
C THR A 295 -19.23 5.30 11.32
N LEU A 296 -18.73 4.47 10.42
CA LEU A 296 -17.40 3.82 10.51
C LEU A 296 -16.91 3.47 9.11
N LEU A 297 -15.59 3.31 8.96
CA LEU A 297 -15.00 2.64 7.82
C LEU A 297 -14.86 1.15 8.11
N CYS A 298 -15.29 0.27 7.21
CA CYS A 298 -14.96 -1.14 7.26
C CYS A 298 -13.90 -1.49 6.21
N GLN A 299 -12.74 -2.01 6.66
CA GLN A 299 -11.67 -2.53 5.80
C GLN A 299 -11.56 -4.05 5.98
N PRO A 300 -12.20 -4.84 5.10
CA PRO A 300 -12.27 -6.30 5.23
C PRO A 300 -11.04 -7.03 4.68
N SER A 301 -10.07 -6.32 4.11
CA SER A 301 -8.85 -6.89 3.52
C SER A 301 -8.07 -7.73 4.53
N LYS A 302 -7.52 -8.85 4.05
CA LYS A 302 -6.62 -9.71 4.84
C LYS A 302 -5.14 -9.42 4.59
N ASN A 303 -4.84 -8.66 3.53
CA ASN A 303 -3.48 -8.33 3.12
C ASN A 303 -3.35 -6.82 2.88
N GLU A 304 -2.67 -6.14 3.78
CA GLU A 304 -2.28 -4.74 3.67
C GLU A 304 -0.85 -4.59 4.18
N SER A 305 -0.08 -3.70 3.56
CA SER A 305 1.22 -3.31 4.09
C SER A 305 1.17 -2.02 4.93
N PHE A 306 0.12 -1.19 4.73
CA PHE A 306 -0.13 0.02 5.52
C PHE A 306 -1.62 0.33 5.65
N SER A 307 -2.34 0.49 4.54
CA SER A 307 -3.75 0.87 4.45
C SER A 307 -4.02 2.37 4.62
N PHE A 308 -3.82 3.14 3.55
CA PHE A 308 -4.15 4.58 3.52
C PHE A 308 -5.60 4.87 3.95
N VAL A 309 -6.54 4.00 3.59
CA VAL A 309 -7.97 4.23 3.85
C VAL A 309 -8.32 4.26 5.34
N ILE A 310 -7.65 3.46 6.19
CA ILE A 310 -7.88 3.54 7.64
C ILE A 310 -7.29 4.83 8.22
N MET A 311 -6.14 5.26 7.73
CA MET A 311 -5.50 6.51 8.14
C MET A 311 -6.36 7.73 7.72
N GLU A 312 -6.89 7.73 6.49
CA GLU A 312 -7.81 8.77 6.01
C GLU A 312 -9.11 8.81 6.82
N SER A 313 -9.68 7.64 7.18
CA SER A 313 -10.86 7.57 8.04
C SER A 313 -10.61 8.21 9.42
N TRP A 314 -9.47 7.90 10.02
CA TRP A 314 -9.05 8.50 11.30
C TRP A 314 -8.83 10.02 11.19
N LEU A 315 -8.20 10.48 10.12
CA LEU A 315 -8.03 11.92 9.86
C LEU A 315 -9.38 12.64 9.68
N CYS A 316 -10.39 11.93 9.14
CA CYS A 316 -11.76 12.42 9.06
C CYS A 316 -12.61 12.12 10.32
N ARG A 317 -11.97 11.81 11.45
CA ARG A 317 -12.63 11.56 12.74
C ARG A 317 -13.68 10.46 12.68
N ARG A 318 -13.36 9.32 12.04
CA ARG A 318 -14.25 8.14 12.05
C ARG A 318 -13.50 6.90 12.51
N PRO A 319 -14.13 6.06 13.35
CA PRO A 319 -13.54 4.81 13.80
C PRO A 319 -13.48 3.80 12.65
N VAL A 320 -12.61 2.81 12.77
CA VAL A 320 -12.46 1.78 11.76
C VAL A 320 -12.82 0.40 12.31
N LEU A 321 -13.33 -0.46 11.41
CA LEU A 321 -13.57 -1.88 11.67
C LEU A 321 -12.74 -2.67 10.65
N VAL A 322 -11.79 -3.47 11.12
CA VAL A 322 -10.83 -4.18 10.26
C VAL A 322 -10.94 -5.69 10.42
N HIS A 323 -10.50 -6.44 9.42
CA HIS A 323 -10.47 -7.91 9.51
C HIS A 323 -9.28 -8.36 10.37
N GLU A 324 -9.50 -9.21 11.38
CA GLU A 324 -8.44 -9.70 12.28
C GLU A 324 -7.34 -10.49 11.59
N GLY A 325 -7.66 -11.12 10.45
CA GLY A 325 -6.69 -11.84 9.62
C GLY A 325 -5.68 -10.93 8.90
N CYS A 326 -5.82 -9.61 8.97
CA CYS A 326 -4.81 -8.66 8.50
C CYS A 326 -3.96 -8.18 9.68
N ALA A 327 -2.79 -8.75 9.88
CA ALA A 327 -1.90 -8.42 10.99
C ALA A 327 -1.57 -6.92 11.05
N VAL A 328 -1.39 -6.26 9.90
CA VAL A 328 -1.03 -4.84 9.80
C VAL A 328 -2.15 -3.92 10.28
N THR A 329 -3.37 -4.06 9.74
CA THR A 329 -4.49 -3.19 10.13
C THR A 329 -4.96 -3.47 11.56
N LYS A 330 -4.94 -4.75 11.98
CA LYS A 330 -5.20 -5.13 13.37
C LYS A 330 -4.18 -4.53 14.33
N ASN A 331 -2.89 -4.55 13.97
CA ASN A 331 -1.84 -3.92 14.77
C ASN A 331 -2.09 -2.41 14.94
N PHE A 332 -2.35 -1.68 13.86
CA PHE A 332 -2.65 -0.25 13.94
C PHE A 332 -3.84 0.04 14.86
N VAL A 333 -4.95 -0.69 14.68
CA VAL A 333 -6.14 -0.53 15.53
C VAL A 333 -5.83 -0.80 16.99
N SER A 334 -5.08 -1.86 17.29
CA SER A 334 -4.72 -2.25 18.66
C SER A 334 -3.74 -1.26 19.31
N CYS A 335 -2.77 -0.73 18.56
CA CYS A 335 -1.78 0.20 19.08
C CYS A 335 -2.39 1.54 19.51
N CYS A 336 -3.39 2.05 18.76
CA CYS A 336 -3.98 3.35 19.05
C CYS A 336 -5.39 3.27 19.67
N ASN A 337 -6.01 2.09 19.76
CA ASN A 337 -7.43 1.93 20.10
C ASN A 337 -8.34 2.78 19.22
N GLY A 338 -8.03 2.86 17.92
CA GLY A 338 -8.75 3.69 16.93
C GLY A 338 -9.95 2.99 16.28
N GLY A 339 -10.35 1.82 16.75
CA GLY A 339 -11.43 1.04 16.17
C GLY A 339 -11.49 -0.37 16.75
N LEU A 340 -12.17 -1.25 16.02
CA LEU A 340 -12.38 -2.65 16.40
C LEU A 340 -11.98 -3.58 15.23
N TYR A 341 -11.96 -4.88 15.50
CA TYR A 341 -11.71 -5.90 14.48
C TYR A 341 -12.70 -7.06 14.57
N PHE A 342 -12.87 -7.77 13.47
CA PHE A 342 -13.76 -8.94 13.36
C PHE A 342 -13.05 -10.11 12.70
N GLY A 343 -13.30 -11.33 13.17
CA GLY A 343 -12.79 -12.56 12.58
C GLY A 343 -13.87 -13.37 11.87
N ASN A 344 -15.11 -13.17 12.24
CA ASN A 344 -16.26 -13.88 11.73
C ASN A 344 -17.52 -12.96 11.69
N TYR A 345 -18.64 -13.53 11.23
CA TYR A 345 -19.89 -12.77 11.11
C TYR A 345 -20.40 -12.23 12.46
N TYR A 346 -20.32 -13.00 13.51
CA TYR A 346 -20.87 -12.58 14.81
C TYR A 346 -20.07 -11.44 15.41
N ASP A 347 -18.74 -11.49 15.28
CA ASP A 347 -17.88 -10.37 15.68
C ASP A 347 -18.23 -9.11 14.86
N PHE A 348 -18.43 -9.26 13.54
CA PHE A 348 -18.84 -8.15 12.67
C PHE A 348 -20.15 -7.54 13.13
N GLN A 349 -21.19 -8.37 13.35
CA GLN A 349 -22.52 -7.91 13.79
C GLN A 349 -22.43 -7.16 15.11
N GLU A 350 -21.80 -7.75 16.12
CA GLU A 350 -21.76 -7.18 17.46
C GLU A 350 -20.86 -5.94 17.54
N THR A 351 -19.76 -5.89 16.79
CA THR A 351 -18.90 -4.68 16.71
C THR A 351 -19.61 -3.52 16.02
N VAL A 352 -20.37 -3.78 14.93
CA VAL A 352 -21.19 -2.75 14.27
C VAL A 352 -22.26 -2.23 15.23
N LYS A 353 -23.01 -3.11 15.89
CA LYS A 353 -24.01 -2.73 16.88
C LYS A 353 -23.41 -1.95 18.04
N TYR A 354 -22.24 -2.36 18.51
CA TYR A 354 -21.54 -1.67 19.59
C TYR A 354 -21.22 -0.22 19.21
N ILE A 355 -20.63 0.00 18.03
CA ILE A 355 -20.30 1.35 17.54
C ILE A 355 -21.58 2.20 17.36
N LEU A 356 -22.65 1.63 16.81
CA LEU A 356 -23.91 2.33 16.61
C LEU A 356 -24.58 2.76 17.94
N ASN A 357 -24.49 1.92 18.97
CA ASN A 357 -25.13 2.15 20.26
C ASN A 357 -24.28 2.95 21.27
N HIS A 358 -22.98 3.16 20.95
CA HIS A 358 -22.05 3.89 21.83
C HIS A 358 -21.29 4.97 21.04
N PRO A 359 -21.98 6.04 20.61
CA PRO A 359 -21.36 7.10 19.82
C PRO A 359 -20.23 7.82 20.56
N ASP A 360 -20.31 7.93 21.87
CA ASP A 360 -19.25 8.48 22.73
C ASP A 360 -17.95 7.65 22.64
N ILE A 361 -18.06 6.34 22.64
CA ILE A 361 -16.92 5.43 22.46
C ILE A 361 -16.38 5.50 21.02
N ALA A 362 -17.27 5.57 20.03
CA ALA A 362 -16.89 5.75 18.62
C ALA A 362 -16.08 7.06 18.44
N ASP A 363 -16.48 8.16 19.07
CA ASP A 363 -15.76 9.43 19.05
C ASP A 363 -14.38 9.35 19.72
N ILE A 364 -14.26 8.61 20.84
CA ILE A 364 -12.98 8.35 21.49
C ILE A 364 -12.06 7.55 20.57
N MET A 365 -12.56 6.47 19.97
CA MET A 365 -11.79 5.68 18.99
C MET A 365 -11.32 6.53 17.82
N ALA A 366 -12.21 7.33 17.25
CA ALA A 366 -11.92 8.23 16.14
C ALA A 366 -10.83 9.26 16.51
N LYS A 367 -10.91 9.84 17.72
CA LYS A 367 -9.89 10.76 18.24
C LYS A 367 -8.54 10.07 18.40
N ASN A 368 -8.51 8.90 19.00
CA ASN A 368 -7.29 8.14 19.21
C ASN A 368 -6.58 7.83 17.88
N GLY A 369 -7.33 7.36 16.87
CA GLY A 369 -6.79 7.11 15.54
C GLY A 369 -6.28 8.39 14.87
N HIS A 370 -7.02 9.49 14.95
CA HIS A 370 -6.59 10.78 14.42
C HIS A 370 -5.27 11.25 15.03
N ASP A 371 -5.18 11.25 16.36
CA ASP A 371 -3.99 11.71 17.07
C ASP A 371 -2.79 10.80 16.71
N TYR A 372 -3.03 9.49 16.66
CA TYR A 372 -2.00 8.52 16.23
C TYR A 372 -1.44 8.82 14.83
N VAL A 373 -2.30 9.13 13.85
CA VAL A 373 -1.83 9.47 12.49
C VAL A 373 -1.05 10.79 12.50
N CYS A 374 -1.56 11.80 13.19
CA CYS A 374 -0.89 13.11 13.27
C CYS A 374 0.49 13.02 13.94
N ASP A 375 0.61 12.23 15.00
CA ASP A 375 1.84 12.11 15.79
C ASP A 375 2.89 11.21 15.14
N ASN A 376 2.51 10.32 14.22
CA ASN A 376 3.44 9.33 13.67
C ASN A 376 3.69 9.45 12.17
N PHE A 377 2.71 9.93 11.39
CA PHE A 377 2.74 9.85 9.92
C PHE A 377 2.57 11.19 9.21
N ALA A 378 2.50 12.31 9.92
CA ALA A 378 2.54 13.64 9.29
C ALA A 378 3.84 13.80 8.47
N TRP A 379 3.75 14.42 7.28
CA TRP A 379 4.89 14.49 6.36
C TRP A 379 6.14 15.18 6.93
N ASP A 380 5.98 16.16 7.80
CA ASP A 380 7.12 16.81 8.48
C ASP A 380 7.89 15.81 9.37
N ILE A 381 7.18 14.96 10.11
CA ILE A 381 7.76 13.87 10.92
C ILE A 381 8.43 12.84 10.00
N MET A 382 7.73 12.42 8.94
CA MET A 382 8.24 11.42 8.02
C MET A 382 9.51 11.86 7.30
N VAL A 383 9.56 13.11 6.84
CA VAL A 383 10.77 13.68 6.22
C VAL A 383 11.97 13.63 7.17
N GLN A 384 11.78 13.94 8.47
CA GLN A 384 12.88 13.86 9.45
C GLN A 384 13.32 12.40 9.68
N LYS A 385 12.39 11.44 9.77
CA LYS A 385 12.71 10.01 9.87
C LYS A 385 13.55 9.55 8.68
N TYR A 386 13.15 9.86 7.44
CA TYR A 386 13.90 9.51 6.23
C TYR A 386 15.28 10.15 6.20
N LYS A 387 15.40 11.45 6.52
CA LYS A 387 16.70 12.15 6.57
C LYS A 387 17.65 11.51 7.58
N ARG A 388 17.14 11.16 8.76
CA ARG A 388 17.92 10.45 9.80
C ARG A 388 18.37 9.08 9.28
N PHE A 389 17.47 8.28 8.74
CA PHE A 389 17.79 6.93 8.23
C PHE A 389 18.89 6.96 7.17
N PHE A 390 18.76 7.82 6.16
CA PHE A 390 19.75 7.89 5.08
C PHE A 390 21.10 8.45 5.56
N LYS A 391 21.12 9.38 6.51
CA LYS A 391 22.35 9.87 7.11
C LYS A 391 23.08 8.76 7.86
N GLU A 392 22.37 8.02 8.71
CA GLU A 392 22.97 6.93 9.50
C GLU A 392 23.45 5.78 8.59
N LEU A 393 22.72 5.48 7.50
CA LEU A 393 23.14 4.51 6.50
C LEU A 393 24.46 4.94 5.81
N GLU A 394 24.58 6.21 5.43
CA GLU A 394 25.80 6.76 4.81
C GLU A 394 27.00 6.71 5.77
N GLU A 395 26.80 6.97 7.07
CA GLU A 395 27.82 6.89 8.10
C GLU A 395 28.29 5.44 8.35
N GLN A 396 27.40 4.45 8.21
CA GLN A 396 27.78 3.01 8.29
C GLN A 396 28.65 2.58 7.10
N HIS A 397 28.39 3.09 5.90
CA HIS A 397 29.18 2.77 4.70
C HIS A 397 30.55 3.46 4.68
N ALA A 398 30.75 4.52 5.48
CA ALA A 398 32.02 5.24 5.57
C ALA A 398 33.02 4.62 6.56
N LYS A 399 32.57 3.67 7.38
CA LYS A 399 33.38 2.90 8.34
C LYS A 399 33.84 1.57 7.73
#